data_6def0e95b87c866f56a92c6bbb1dc54a
#
_entry.id   6def0e95b87c866f56a92c6bbb1dc54a
#
_cell.length_a   1.000
_cell.length_b   1.000
_cell.length_c   1.000
_cell.angle_alpha   90.00
_cell.angle_beta   90.00
_cell.angle_gamma   90.00
#
_symmetry.space_group_name_H-M   'P 1'
#
loop_
_entity.id
_entity.type
_entity.pdbx_description
1 polymer ?
#
loop_
_entity_poly.entity_id
_entity_poly.type
_entity_poly.pdbx_seq_one_letter_code
_entity_poly.pdbx_strand_id
1 'polypeptide(L)'
;FIYNDRIIANDDTFRHSKWLSFMSSRLRSARVLLKMSGIIFISIDDHEQANLKLLCDEIFGENNFVALLTVENNPKGRKNSDFVSISSEYLLIYAKNKLCSKFIENIPKDVRDLAQDEDGNYVHNSGKRVLVGENDFNDNVDDFSSEKHYTVYYRKSDRDMKIVKETSVDAINTKLISEGYERYYSYNNNGFVLNTYTADKLNELYEKEALDFKNGKIYEKNFSTSVRIKSIISNRKYKAVVDNKKVNFEIDVKTTSAKSELKNIFGVEKSPFSNPKNTGLIKLILTLIENKNITVLDFFAGSGTTAQAMLEQNREDGGNRRFILCTNNENDICESVTYPRVKTVITGIRPNGSKYSDGIPANLKYYKTDFIAKDTEYLSDALLQHIAEMIQLENGIKLDGKRYLMILTDEQADDISSHWDQYPDVKAIYLSKNVLLTTDQETLFEKIPVHIIPDYYFDFELREEGESW
;
A
#
# COMPACT_ATOMS: atom_id res chain seq x y z
N PHE A 1 -10.97 13.45 18.16
CA PHE A 1 -9.89 12.57 18.60
C PHE A 1 -10.10 12.27 20.08
N ILE A 2 -10.33 11.02 20.43
CA ILE A 2 -10.57 10.58 21.81
C ILE A 2 -9.40 10.93 22.73
N TYR A 3 -8.20 11.00 22.20
CA TYR A 3 -6.99 11.43 22.91
C TYR A 3 -6.99 12.89 23.38
N ASN A 4 -7.87 13.72 22.83
CA ASN A 4 -7.95 15.14 23.18
C ASN A 4 -9.03 15.45 24.21
N ASP A 5 -10.14 14.69 24.20
CA ASP A 5 -11.32 15.05 25.00
C ASP A 5 -11.12 14.92 26.52
N ARG A 6 -10.07 14.21 26.96
CA ARG A 6 -9.72 14.08 28.38
C ARG A 6 -8.50 14.89 28.82
N ILE A 7 -7.59 15.23 27.87
CA ILE A 7 -6.34 15.94 28.16
C ILE A 7 -6.49 17.43 27.88
N ILE A 8 -7.34 17.79 26.91
CA ILE A 8 -7.54 19.17 26.45
C ILE A 8 -9.05 19.45 26.40
N ALA A 9 -9.52 20.34 27.24
CA ALA A 9 -10.92 20.76 27.26
C ALA A 9 -11.30 21.45 25.93
N ASN A 10 -12.56 21.33 25.52
CA ASN A 10 -13.05 21.92 24.26
C ASN A 10 -12.98 23.46 24.25
N ASP A 11 -12.97 24.09 25.41
CA ASP A 11 -12.82 25.52 25.62
C ASP A 11 -11.37 25.99 25.83
N ASP A 12 -10.39 25.07 25.77
CA ASP A 12 -8.97 25.41 25.88
C ASP A 12 -8.54 26.20 24.65
N THR A 13 -8.15 27.45 24.85
CA THR A 13 -7.65 28.35 23.77
C THR A 13 -6.37 27.86 23.10
N PHE A 14 -5.59 27.00 23.76
CA PHE A 14 -4.34 26.41 23.25
C PHE A 14 -4.52 24.99 22.72
N ARG A 15 -5.73 24.50 22.55
CA ARG A 15 -6.00 23.11 22.14
C ARG A 15 -5.28 22.70 20.85
N HIS A 16 -5.27 23.57 19.85
CA HIS A 16 -4.60 23.30 18.58
C HIS A 16 -3.08 23.20 18.73
N SER A 17 -2.46 24.09 19.52
CA SER A 17 -1.01 24.06 19.77
C SER A 17 -0.59 22.82 20.56
N LYS A 18 -1.38 22.43 21.56
CA LYS A 18 -1.15 21.20 22.34
C LYS A 18 -1.27 19.96 21.46
N TRP A 19 -2.29 19.93 20.59
CA TRP A 19 -2.48 18.84 19.63
C TRP A 19 -1.32 18.78 18.62
N LEU A 20 -0.88 19.91 18.09
CA LEU A 20 0.27 19.99 17.18
C LEU A 20 1.57 19.52 17.83
N SER A 21 1.83 19.92 19.09
CA SER A 21 2.98 19.43 19.86
C SER A 21 2.96 17.92 20.04
N PHE A 22 1.78 17.37 20.37
CA PHE A 22 1.58 15.92 20.47
C PHE A 22 1.83 15.19 19.14
N MET A 23 1.36 15.74 18.02
CA MET A 23 1.53 15.14 16.70
C MET A 23 2.95 15.31 16.16
N SER A 24 3.61 16.44 16.43
CA SER A 24 4.93 16.75 15.88
C SER A 24 5.98 15.69 16.22
N SER A 25 6.11 15.30 17.49
CA SER A 25 7.08 14.27 17.90
C SER A 25 6.82 12.92 17.20
N ARG A 26 5.56 12.53 17.07
CA ARG A 26 5.16 11.26 16.44
C ARG A 26 5.40 11.25 14.93
N LEU A 27 5.10 12.35 14.28
CA LEU A 27 5.32 12.48 12.82
C LEU A 27 6.82 12.56 12.49
N ARG A 28 7.64 13.21 13.34
CA ARG A 28 9.11 13.21 13.18
C ARG A 28 9.67 11.80 13.33
N SER A 29 9.24 11.03 14.33
CA SER A 29 9.62 9.63 14.51
C SER A 29 9.14 8.77 13.31
N ALA A 30 7.90 8.94 12.87
CA ALA A 30 7.37 8.23 11.71
C ALA A 30 8.19 8.49 10.43
N ARG A 31 8.61 9.76 10.21
CA ARG A 31 9.46 10.12 9.07
C ARG A 31 10.81 9.39 9.11
N VAL A 32 11.42 9.23 10.29
CA VAL A 32 12.69 8.49 10.44
C VAL A 32 12.49 7.02 10.05
N LEU A 33 11.43 6.39 10.53
CA LEU A 33 11.13 4.97 10.29
C LEU A 33 10.76 4.65 8.82
N LEU A 34 10.27 5.63 8.06
CA LEU A 34 9.92 5.42 6.66
C LEU A 34 11.17 5.14 5.81
N LYS A 35 11.08 4.16 4.91
CA LYS A 35 12.03 3.97 3.81
C LYS A 35 11.97 5.16 2.85
N MET A 36 12.99 5.35 2.00
CA MET A 36 12.99 6.43 0.99
C MET A 36 11.76 6.40 0.06
N SER A 37 11.28 5.20 -0.28
CA SER A 37 10.02 5.02 -1.05
C SER A 37 8.77 4.96 -0.16
N GLY A 38 8.91 5.16 1.16
CA GLY A 38 7.82 5.05 2.11
C GLY A 38 6.81 6.19 2.01
N ILE A 39 5.55 5.88 2.29
CA ILE A 39 4.42 6.80 2.19
C ILE A 39 3.65 6.77 3.50
N ILE A 40 3.23 7.92 3.98
CA ILE A 40 2.35 8.06 5.15
C ILE A 40 0.97 8.52 4.70
N PHE A 41 -0.06 7.87 5.27
CA PHE A 41 -1.47 8.19 5.08
C PHE A 41 -2.08 8.58 6.42
N ILE A 42 -2.67 9.76 6.50
CA ILE A 42 -3.20 10.30 7.75
C ILE A 42 -4.66 10.67 7.56
N SER A 43 -5.55 9.92 8.20
CA SER A 43 -6.97 10.29 8.23
C SER A 43 -7.20 11.39 9.25
N ILE A 44 -7.90 12.44 8.86
CA ILE A 44 -8.18 13.62 9.70
C ILE A 44 -9.54 14.21 9.34
N ASP A 45 -10.20 14.84 10.29
CA ASP A 45 -11.41 15.60 10.04
C ASP A 45 -11.12 17.09 9.73
N ASP A 46 -12.16 17.86 9.55
CA ASP A 46 -12.10 19.28 9.20
C ASP A 46 -11.55 20.17 10.32
N HIS A 47 -11.58 19.73 11.59
CA HIS A 47 -11.12 20.52 12.73
C HIS A 47 -9.61 20.79 12.71
N GLU A 48 -8.81 19.79 12.34
CA GLU A 48 -7.34 19.88 12.41
C GLU A 48 -6.65 19.66 11.04
N GLN A 49 -7.41 19.49 9.96
CA GLN A 49 -6.84 19.21 8.63
C GLN A 49 -5.83 20.28 8.17
N ALA A 50 -6.17 21.57 8.33
CA ALA A 50 -5.31 22.67 7.91
C ALA A 50 -4.02 22.72 8.75
N ASN A 51 -4.14 22.59 10.08
CA ASN A 51 -3.01 22.57 11.00
C ASN A 51 -2.07 21.39 10.74
N LEU A 52 -2.66 20.20 10.51
CA LEU A 52 -1.89 19.00 10.17
C LEU A 52 -1.15 19.15 8.85
N LYS A 53 -1.78 19.77 7.84
CA LYS A 53 -1.14 20.01 6.53
C LYS A 53 0.12 20.86 6.70
N LEU A 54 0.04 21.97 7.43
CA LEU A 54 1.19 22.84 7.70
C LEU A 54 2.29 22.12 8.48
N LEU A 55 1.94 21.35 9.50
CA LEU A 55 2.90 20.56 10.27
C LEU A 55 3.59 19.49 9.40
N CYS A 56 2.85 18.83 8.52
CA CYS A 56 3.41 17.86 7.60
C CYS A 56 4.30 18.50 6.53
N ASP A 57 3.99 19.70 6.06
CA ASP A 57 4.87 20.46 5.16
C ASP A 57 6.22 20.77 5.81
N GLU A 58 6.20 21.16 7.10
CA GLU A 58 7.43 21.39 7.87
C GLU A 58 8.24 20.09 8.04
N ILE A 59 7.57 18.99 8.42
CA ILE A 59 8.26 17.74 8.77
C ILE A 59 8.70 16.97 7.53
N PHE A 60 7.84 16.78 6.55
CA PHE A 60 8.12 15.97 5.34
C PHE A 60 8.65 16.80 4.17
N GLY A 61 8.39 18.11 4.15
CA GLY A 61 8.66 19.03 3.06
C GLY A 61 7.50 19.13 2.07
N GLU A 62 7.15 20.33 1.62
CA GLU A 62 6.05 20.59 0.67
C GLU A 62 6.21 19.79 -0.63
N ASN A 63 7.42 19.64 -1.14
CA ASN A 63 7.72 18.88 -2.36
C ASN A 63 7.37 17.39 -2.25
N ASN A 64 7.24 16.87 -1.03
CA ASN A 64 6.87 15.49 -0.75
C ASN A 64 5.37 15.30 -0.49
N PHE A 65 4.59 16.36 -0.57
CA PHE A 65 3.14 16.27 -0.60
C PHE A 65 2.68 15.49 -1.83
N VAL A 66 1.85 14.46 -1.60
CA VAL A 66 1.31 13.60 -2.66
C VAL A 66 -0.10 14.02 -3.02
N ALA A 67 -1.01 14.00 -2.04
CA ALA A 67 -2.41 14.36 -2.24
C ALA A 67 -3.15 14.62 -0.92
N LEU A 68 -4.25 15.33 -1.03
CA LEU A 68 -5.34 15.37 -0.04
C LEU A 68 -6.57 14.75 -0.69
N LEU A 69 -7.05 13.63 -0.16
CA LEU A 69 -8.25 12.97 -0.66
C LEU A 69 -9.43 13.27 0.27
N THR A 70 -10.60 13.50 -0.30
CA THR A 70 -11.87 13.60 0.42
C THR A 70 -12.55 12.24 0.42
N VAL A 71 -12.86 11.69 1.60
CA VAL A 71 -13.45 10.37 1.78
C VAL A 71 -14.88 10.52 2.28
N GLU A 72 -15.85 10.08 1.49
CA GLU A 72 -17.28 10.11 1.83
C GLU A 72 -17.62 9.00 2.84
N ASN A 73 -17.26 9.21 4.12
CA ASN A 73 -17.45 8.22 5.17
C ASN A 73 -18.86 8.21 5.78
N ASN A 74 -19.67 9.22 5.51
CA ASN A 74 -21.04 9.31 5.97
C ASN A 74 -21.97 9.98 4.93
N PRO A 75 -22.39 9.27 3.87
CA PRO A 75 -23.20 9.84 2.78
C PRO A 75 -24.50 10.52 3.20
N LYS A 76 -25.04 10.16 4.38
CA LYS A 76 -26.26 10.78 4.92
C LYS A 76 -25.99 12.12 5.61
N GLY A 77 -24.72 12.48 5.82
CA GLY A 77 -24.31 13.63 6.60
C GLY A 77 -24.45 13.41 8.12
N ARG A 78 -23.67 14.16 8.88
CA ARG A 78 -23.76 14.24 10.36
C ARG A 78 -24.54 15.50 10.71
N LYS A 79 -25.50 15.39 11.63
CA LYS A 79 -26.27 16.53 12.16
C LYS A 79 -25.53 17.23 13.32
N ASN A 80 -24.23 17.41 13.19
CA ASN A 80 -23.40 18.06 14.22
C ASN A 80 -22.95 19.48 13.81
N SER A 81 -23.59 20.04 12.80
CA SER A 81 -23.43 21.42 12.34
C SER A 81 -24.82 21.98 12.03
N ASP A 82 -25.07 23.20 12.43
CA ASP A 82 -26.35 23.88 12.21
C ASP A 82 -26.53 24.36 10.76
N PHE A 83 -25.44 24.46 10.00
CA PHE A 83 -25.44 25.02 8.65
C PHE A 83 -25.30 23.98 7.57
N VAL A 84 -24.33 23.04 7.69
CA VAL A 84 -23.98 22.07 6.67
C VAL A 84 -23.85 20.68 7.27
N SER A 85 -24.47 19.69 6.65
CA SER A 85 -24.28 18.28 7.02
C SER A 85 -22.94 17.76 6.54
N ILE A 86 -22.03 17.42 7.46
CA ILE A 86 -20.71 16.91 7.14
C ILE A 86 -20.82 15.44 6.75
N SER A 87 -20.42 15.12 5.52
CA SER A 87 -20.52 13.77 4.94
C SER A 87 -19.14 13.10 4.72
N SER A 88 -18.06 13.83 4.92
CA SER A 88 -16.71 13.38 4.57
C SER A 88 -15.70 13.64 5.67
N GLU A 89 -14.55 13.01 5.50
CA GLU A 89 -13.29 13.29 6.19
C GLU A 89 -12.16 13.34 5.15
N TYR A 90 -10.96 13.65 5.58
CA TYR A 90 -9.81 13.81 4.71
C TYR A 90 -8.79 12.69 4.94
N LEU A 91 -8.06 12.36 3.85
CA LEU A 91 -6.89 11.50 3.89
C LEU A 91 -5.71 12.28 3.33
N LEU A 92 -4.81 12.71 4.20
CA LEU A 92 -3.61 13.46 3.86
C LEU A 92 -2.47 12.47 3.56
N ILE A 93 -1.75 12.69 2.45
CA ILE A 93 -0.74 11.74 1.95
C ILE A 93 0.57 12.48 1.70
N TYR A 94 1.65 11.99 2.32
CA TYR A 94 3.01 12.42 2.07
C TYR A 94 3.92 11.23 1.78
N ALA A 95 4.92 11.44 0.95
CA ALA A 95 6.03 10.51 0.78
C ALA A 95 7.24 10.94 1.63
N LYS A 96 8.11 10.03 2.00
CA LYS A 96 9.43 10.41 2.53
C LYS A 96 10.28 11.09 1.45
N ASN A 97 10.28 10.51 0.24
CA ASN A 97 10.81 11.12 -0.97
C ASN A 97 9.88 10.77 -2.14
N LYS A 98 9.19 11.79 -2.67
CA LYS A 98 8.21 11.62 -3.74
C LYS A 98 8.80 11.06 -5.04
N LEU A 99 10.06 11.36 -5.32
CA LEU A 99 10.76 10.84 -6.51
C LEU A 99 11.03 9.33 -6.43
N CYS A 100 11.12 8.77 -5.22
CA CYS A 100 11.32 7.36 -4.98
C CYS A 100 10.01 6.58 -4.79
N SER A 101 8.87 7.28 -4.74
CA SER A 101 7.56 6.71 -4.42
C SER A 101 6.68 6.68 -5.65
N LYS A 102 5.83 5.65 -5.80
CA LYS A 102 4.95 5.50 -6.95
C LYS A 102 3.63 4.86 -6.54
N PHE A 103 2.53 5.41 -7.06
CA PHE A 103 1.22 4.78 -7.04
C PHE A 103 0.91 4.14 -8.39
N ILE A 104 0.24 3.00 -8.34
CA ILE A 104 -0.30 2.34 -9.53
C ILE A 104 -1.77 2.68 -9.74
N GLU A 105 -2.29 2.38 -10.93
CA GLU A 105 -3.71 2.41 -11.20
C GLU A 105 -4.37 1.23 -10.50
N ASN A 106 -5.31 1.51 -9.60
CA ASN A 106 -5.88 0.49 -8.72
C ASN A 106 -7.42 0.41 -8.75
N ILE A 107 -8.07 1.33 -9.45
CA ILE A 107 -9.53 1.34 -9.57
C ILE A 107 -9.91 0.66 -10.88
N PRO A 108 -10.50 -0.55 -10.86
CA PRO A 108 -10.97 -1.20 -12.09
C PRO A 108 -12.01 -0.32 -12.80
N LYS A 109 -11.95 -0.27 -14.12
CA LYS A 109 -12.92 0.46 -14.93
C LYS A 109 -14.29 -0.25 -14.91
N ASP A 110 -15.35 0.54 -14.99
CA ASP A 110 -16.68 0.00 -15.22
C ASP A 110 -16.71 -0.74 -16.57
N VAL A 111 -17.34 -1.91 -16.60
CA VAL A 111 -17.49 -2.70 -17.83
C VAL A 111 -18.14 -1.90 -18.97
N ARG A 112 -18.94 -0.87 -18.65
CA ARG A 112 -19.57 0.02 -19.63
C ARG A 112 -18.58 0.93 -20.36
N ASP A 113 -17.41 1.19 -19.75
CA ASP A 113 -16.34 1.98 -20.33
C ASP A 113 -15.39 1.14 -21.20
N LEU A 114 -15.64 -0.15 -21.31
CA LEU A 114 -14.81 -1.13 -22.02
C LEU A 114 -15.59 -1.81 -23.15
N ALA A 115 -14.89 -2.12 -24.23
CA ALA A 115 -15.35 -3.03 -25.29
C ALA A 115 -14.40 -4.22 -25.39
N GLN A 116 -14.81 -5.28 -26.02
CA GLN A 116 -13.89 -6.34 -26.45
C GLN A 116 -13.46 -6.06 -27.89
N ASP A 117 -12.17 -6.26 -28.16
CA ASP A 117 -11.63 -6.27 -29.50
C ASP A 117 -11.91 -7.61 -30.21
N GLU A 118 -11.42 -7.78 -31.44
CA GLU A 118 -11.62 -8.99 -32.25
C GLU A 118 -11.01 -10.25 -31.60
N ASP A 119 -10.01 -10.07 -30.72
CA ASP A 119 -9.31 -11.14 -30.01
C ASP A 119 -9.92 -11.42 -28.62
N GLY A 120 -10.98 -10.69 -28.25
CA GLY A 120 -11.66 -10.85 -26.96
C GLY A 120 -11.03 -10.10 -25.80
N ASN A 121 -9.98 -9.29 -26.06
CA ASN A 121 -9.35 -8.47 -25.02
C ASN A 121 -10.20 -7.24 -24.71
N TYR A 122 -10.23 -6.85 -23.44
CA TYR A 122 -10.89 -5.63 -23.05
C TYR A 122 -10.04 -4.41 -23.40
N VAL A 123 -10.65 -3.47 -24.12
CA VAL A 123 -10.06 -2.18 -24.51
C VAL A 123 -10.99 -1.03 -24.09
N HIS A 124 -10.41 0.12 -23.78
CA HIS A 124 -11.19 1.29 -23.39
C HIS A 124 -12.00 1.86 -24.57
N ASN A 125 -13.29 2.13 -24.34
CA ASN A 125 -14.22 2.62 -25.36
C ASN A 125 -13.98 4.06 -25.81
N SER A 126 -13.50 4.92 -24.91
CA SER A 126 -13.28 6.34 -25.18
C SER A 126 -11.78 6.67 -25.11
N GLY A 127 -11.39 7.77 -25.76
CA GLY A 127 -10.03 8.25 -25.72
C GLY A 127 -9.06 7.46 -26.61
N LYS A 128 -9.56 6.74 -27.61
CA LYS A 128 -8.71 6.17 -28.64
C LYS A 128 -7.98 7.29 -29.36
N ARG A 129 -6.65 7.25 -29.29
CA ARG A 129 -5.81 8.21 -29.99
C ARG A 129 -5.75 7.84 -31.46
N VAL A 130 -6.13 8.79 -32.33
CA VAL A 130 -5.95 8.63 -33.77
C VAL A 130 -4.45 8.74 -34.07
N LEU A 131 -3.90 7.73 -34.70
CA LEU A 131 -2.49 7.70 -35.11
C LEU A 131 -2.33 8.09 -36.57
N VAL A 132 -3.25 7.62 -37.42
CA VAL A 132 -3.32 7.85 -38.85
C VAL A 132 -4.78 8.11 -39.20
N GLY A 133 -5.05 9.10 -40.03
CA GLY A 133 -6.41 9.47 -40.50
C GLY A 133 -6.63 10.98 -40.51
N GLU A 134 -7.86 11.38 -40.72
CA GLU A 134 -8.26 12.78 -40.68
C GLU A 134 -7.84 13.46 -39.36
N ASN A 135 -7.09 14.56 -39.49
CA ASN A 135 -6.47 15.21 -38.34
C ASN A 135 -6.13 16.67 -38.63
N ASP A 136 -6.77 17.57 -37.91
CA ASP A 136 -6.57 19.04 -38.03
C ASP A 136 -5.56 19.58 -37.00
N PHE A 137 -4.98 18.71 -36.14
CA PHE A 137 -4.09 19.12 -35.05
C PHE A 137 -2.60 19.00 -35.39
N ASN A 138 -2.25 18.09 -36.32
CA ASN A 138 -0.87 17.87 -36.71
C ASN A 138 -0.48 18.81 -37.87
N ASP A 139 0.81 19.13 -37.95
CA ASP A 139 1.35 19.98 -39.01
C ASP A 139 1.20 19.32 -40.38
N ASN A 140 1.01 20.16 -41.41
CA ASN A 140 1.05 19.71 -42.80
C ASN A 140 2.43 19.15 -43.15
N VAL A 141 2.47 18.25 -44.12
CA VAL A 141 3.72 17.66 -44.58
C VAL A 141 4.43 18.65 -45.53
N ASP A 142 5.52 19.25 -45.05
CA ASP A 142 6.41 20.08 -45.84
C ASP A 142 7.63 19.28 -46.36
N ASP A 143 7.99 18.23 -45.64
CA ASP A 143 9.09 17.29 -45.98
C ASP A 143 8.58 15.84 -46.07
N PHE A 144 8.50 15.33 -47.28
CA PHE A 144 8.11 13.94 -47.54
C PHE A 144 9.13 12.91 -47.07
N SER A 145 10.34 13.32 -46.69
CA SER A 145 11.33 12.42 -46.11
C SER A 145 11.08 12.13 -44.62
N SER A 146 10.27 12.95 -43.95
CA SER A 146 9.95 12.85 -42.53
C SER A 146 9.57 11.41 -42.13
N GLU A 147 10.08 10.94 -41.00
CA GLU A 147 9.74 9.63 -40.42
C GLU A 147 8.27 9.54 -39.96
N LYS A 148 7.60 10.70 -39.77
CA LYS A 148 6.19 10.80 -39.47
C LYS A 148 5.30 10.93 -40.70
N HIS A 149 5.89 10.96 -41.90
CA HIS A 149 5.14 10.94 -43.14
C HIS A 149 5.18 9.58 -43.78
N TYR A 150 4.05 8.88 -43.77
CA TYR A 150 3.83 7.59 -44.41
C TYR A 150 2.35 7.30 -44.58
N THR A 151 2.02 6.43 -45.54
CA THR A 151 0.71 5.85 -45.77
C THR A 151 0.76 4.36 -45.35
N VAL A 152 -0.30 3.90 -44.73
CA VAL A 152 -0.45 2.51 -44.30
C VAL A 152 -1.45 1.81 -45.22
N TYR A 153 -1.06 0.65 -45.69
CA TYR A 153 -1.92 -0.28 -46.41
C TYR A 153 -2.12 -1.51 -45.52
N TYR A 154 -3.38 -1.79 -45.15
CA TYR A 154 -3.74 -2.90 -44.26
C TYR A 154 -4.73 -3.82 -44.91
N ARG A 155 -4.46 -5.13 -44.91
CA ARG A 155 -5.35 -6.17 -45.37
C ARG A 155 -5.94 -6.97 -44.21
N LYS A 156 -7.24 -6.86 -44.03
CA LYS A 156 -7.92 -7.43 -42.87
C LYS A 156 -7.94 -8.96 -42.86
N SER A 157 -7.94 -9.61 -44.04
CA SER A 157 -8.07 -11.07 -44.17
C SER A 157 -6.96 -11.87 -43.51
N ASP A 158 -5.76 -11.36 -43.52
CA ASP A 158 -4.53 -11.99 -42.97
C ASP A 158 -3.77 -11.06 -42.04
N ARG A 159 -4.37 -9.92 -41.72
CA ARG A 159 -3.81 -8.87 -40.85
C ARG A 159 -2.42 -8.37 -41.34
N ASP A 160 -2.18 -8.34 -42.65
CA ASP A 160 -0.92 -7.84 -43.19
C ASP A 160 -0.91 -6.32 -43.33
N MET A 161 0.16 -5.69 -42.82
CA MET A 161 0.34 -4.24 -42.85
C MET A 161 1.61 -3.86 -43.64
N LYS A 162 1.47 -2.90 -44.56
CA LYS A 162 2.56 -2.31 -45.32
C LYS A 162 2.61 -0.81 -45.15
N ILE A 163 3.80 -0.25 -44.95
CA ILE A 163 4.02 1.18 -44.86
C ILE A 163 4.73 1.63 -46.13
N VAL A 164 4.17 2.68 -46.75
CA VAL A 164 4.67 3.24 -48.03
C VAL A 164 4.77 4.75 -47.88
N LYS A 165 5.78 5.39 -48.48
CA LYS A 165 5.85 6.83 -48.62
C LYS A 165 5.20 7.26 -49.93
N GLU A 166 4.22 8.14 -49.86
CA GLU A 166 3.50 8.70 -51.00
C GLU A 166 3.72 10.21 -51.03
N THR A 167 3.89 10.78 -52.21
CA THR A 167 4.18 12.22 -52.39
C THR A 167 2.94 13.06 -52.72
N SER A 168 1.80 12.41 -52.96
CA SER A 168 0.50 13.07 -53.23
C SER A 168 -0.62 12.24 -52.71
N VAL A 169 -1.70 12.88 -52.26
CA VAL A 169 -2.95 12.21 -51.82
C VAL A 169 -3.55 11.39 -52.94
N ASP A 170 -3.35 11.82 -54.21
CA ASP A 170 -3.86 11.16 -55.41
C ASP A 170 -2.96 10.02 -55.92
N ALA A 171 -1.73 9.89 -55.40
CA ALA A 171 -0.76 8.85 -55.77
C ALA A 171 -1.06 7.53 -55.06
N ILE A 172 -2.19 6.90 -55.38
CA ILE A 172 -2.65 5.67 -54.77
C ILE A 172 -1.88 4.47 -55.34
N ASN A 173 -1.39 3.58 -54.47
CA ASN A 173 -0.78 2.32 -54.90
C ASN A 173 -1.87 1.33 -55.35
N THR A 174 -2.23 1.40 -56.65
CA THR A 174 -3.31 0.59 -57.27
C THR A 174 -3.04 -0.91 -57.17
N LYS A 175 -1.77 -1.35 -57.13
CA LYS A 175 -1.40 -2.76 -56.97
C LYS A 175 -1.86 -3.26 -55.59
N LEU A 176 -1.56 -2.55 -54.52
CA LEU A 176 -1.95 -2.93 -53.16
C LEU A 176 -3.49 -2.94 -53.02
N ILE A 177 -4.16 -1.94 -53.60
CA ILE A 177 -5.63 -1.92 -53.59
C ILE A 177 -6.20 -3.18 -54.32
N SER A 178 -5.64 -3.57 -55.48
CA SER A 178 -6.07 -4.76 -56.19
C SER A 178 -5.79 -6.08 -55.46
N GLU A 179 -4.81 -6.06 -54.53
CA GLU A 179 -4.48 -7.18 -53.62
C GLU A 179 -5.35 -7.21 -52.36
N GLY A 180 -6.34 -6.29 -52.24
CA GLY A 180 -7.33 -6.26 -51.15
C GLY A 180 -6.90 -5.47 -49.92
N TYR A 181 -5.87 -4.58 -50.05
CA TYR A 181 -5.48 -3.68 -48.97
C TYR A 181 -6.37 -2.44 -48.93
N GLU A 182 -6.72 -2.01 -47.72
CA GLU A 182 -7.32 -0.70 -47.45
C GLU A 182 -6.22 0.32 -47.16
N ARG A 183 -6.38 1.55 -47.68
CA ARG A 183 -5.43 2.64 -47.53
C ARG A 183 -5.81 3.54 -46.37
N TYR A 184 -4.83 3.82 -45.48
CA TYR A 184 -4.92 4.72 -44.34
C TYR A 184 -3.81 5.76 -44.40
N TYR A 185 -4.16 7.04 -44.37
CA TYR A 185 -3.21 8.15 -44.41
C TYR A 185 -3.71 9.32 -43.58
N SER A 186 -2.83 10.16 -43.07
CA SER A 186 -3.22 11.35 -42.33
C SER A 186 -3.38 12.54 -43.26
N TYR A 187 -4.51 13.22 -43.14
CA TYR A 187 -4.89 14.31 -44.00
C TYR A 187 -5.77 15.34 -43.31
N ASN A 188 -5.79 16.54 -43.84
CA ASN A 188 -6.77 17.61 -43.60
C ASN A 188 -7.22 18.22 -44.92
N ASN A 189 -7.92 19.35 -44.86
CA ASN A 189 -8.40 20.07 -46.06
C ASN A 189 -7.25 20.59 -46.97
N ASN A 190 -6.01 20.66 -46.48
CA ASN A 190 -4.84 21.17 -47.21
C ASN A 190 -3.93 20.05 -47.76
N GLY A 191 -4.28 18.77 -47.56
CA GLY A 191 -3.49 17.64 -48.04
C GLY A 191 -2.97 16.74 -46.93
N PHE A 192 -1.78 16.17 -47.11
CA PHE A 192 -1.16 15.31 -46.09
C PHE A 192 -0.77 16.11 -44.84
N VAL A 193 -1.03 15.51 -43.68
CA VAL A 193 -0.51 15.94 -42.40
C VAL A 193 0.41 14.83 -41.81
N LEU A 194 1.33 15.23 -40.94
CA LEU A 194 2.21 14.31 -40.25
C LEU A 194 1.40 13.33 -39.39
N ASN A 195 1.77 12.06 -39.42
CA ASN A 195 1.20 11.06 -38.53
C ASN A 195 1.58 11.34 -37.07
N THR A 196 0.80 10.84 -36.13
CA THR A 196 1.04 11.06 -34.70
C THR A 196 2.37 10.46 -34.25
N TYR A 197 2.72 9.29 -34.75
CA TYR A 197 3.96 8.58 -34.44
C TYR A 197 4.83 8.39 -35.69
N THR A 198 6.10 8.04 -35.48
CA THR A 198 6.99 7.54 -36.55
C THR A 198 6.55 6.17 -37.04
N ALA A 199 6.98 5.80 -38.24
CA ALA A 199 6.69 4.47 -38.80
C ALA A 199 7.19 3.32 -37.91
N ASP A 200 8.38 3.47 -37.29
CA ASP A 200 8.94 2.49 -36.36
C ASP A 200 8.06 2.30 -35.13
N LYS A 201 7.55 3.40 -34.56
CA LYS A 201 6.63 3.30 -33.42
C LYS A 201 5.29 2.67 -33.80
N LEU A 202 4.80 2.93 -35.00
CA LEU A 202 3.59 2.28 -35.50
C LEU A 202 3.80 0.77 -35.66
N ASN A 203 4.94 0.35 -36.23
CA ASN A 203 5.32 -1.07 -36.35
C ASN A 203 5.43 -1.76 -34.99
N GLU A 204 6.04 -1.11 -33.99
CA GLU A 204 6.09 -1.62 -32.61
C GLU A 204 4.68 -1.89 -32.05
N LEU A 205 3.73 -0.96 -32.28
CA LEU A 205 2.34 -1.12 -31.85
C LEU A 205 1.60 -2.22 -32.64
N TYR A 206 1.93 -2.36 -33.91
CA TYR A 206 1.38 -3.41 -34.75
C TYR A 206 1.81 -4.81 -34.28
N GLU A 207 3.10 -5.00 -34.00
CA GLU A 207 3.63 -6.26 -33.45
C GLU A 207 3.03 -6.60 -32.06
N LYS A 208 2.61 -5.58 -31.30
CA LYS A 208 1.94 -5.75 -30.01
C LYS A 208 0.39 -5.91 -30.13
N GLU A 209 -0.12 -6.01 -31.36
CA GLU A 209 -1.56 -6.08 -31.65
C GLU A 209 -2.35 -4.88 -31.07
N ALA A 210 -1.67 -3.76 -30.86
CA ALA A 210 -2.19 -2.56 -30.21
C ALA A 210 -2.82 -1.55 -31.20
N LEU A 211 -3.06 -1.93 -32.45
CA LEU A 211 -3.69 -1.10 -33.47
C LEU A 211 -5.14 -1.56 -33.75
N ASP A 212 -6.03 -0.59 -33.93
CA ASP A 212 -7.42 -0.80 -34.35
C ASP A 212 -7.66 -0.02 -35.65
N PHE A 213 -7.99 -0.75 -36.74
CA PHE A 213 -8.23 -0.21 -38.06
C PHE A 213 -9.73 -0.06 -38.30
N LYS A 214 -10.24 1.16 -38.29
CA LYS A 214 -11.68 1.42 -38.39
C LYS A 214 -11.99 2.76 -39.03
N ASN A 215 -12.95 2.74 -39.97
CA ASN A 215 -13.51 3.94 -40.61
C ASN A 215 -12.42 4.88 -41.20
N GLY A 216 -11.44 4.31 -41.92
CA GLY A 216 -10.34 5.09 -42.53
C GLY A 216 -9.33 5.67 -41.52
N LYS A 217 -9.39 5.27 -40.26
CA LYS A 217 -8.48 5.75 -39.19
C LYS A 217 -7.81 4.56 -38.51
N ILE A 218 -6.55 4.75 -38.08
CA ILE A 218 -5.83 3.82 -37.23
C ILE A 218 -5.78 4.42 -35.82
N TYR A 219 -6.19 3.65 -34.85
CA TYR A 219 -6.22 4.05 -33.45
C TYR A 219 -5.27 3.18 -32.63
N GLU A 220 -4.70 3.77 -31.58
CA GLU A 220 -4.03 3.00 -30.54
C GLU A 220 -5.07 2.40 -29.60
N LYS A 221 -5.01 1.08 -29.40
CA LYS A 221 -5.83 0.39 -28.39
C LYS A 221 -5.31 0.72 -26.99
N ASN A 222 -6.20 1.01 -26.07
CA ASN A 222 -5.88 1.19 -24.66
C ASN A 222 -6.36 -0.05 -23.88
N PHE A 223 -5.43 -0.94 -23.56
CA PHE A 223 -5.68 -2.17 -22.81
C PHE A 223 -5.78 -1.96 -21.30
N SER A 224 -5.57 -0.75 -20.78
CA SER A 224 -5.71 -0.49 -19.35
C SER A 224 -7.14 -0.72 -18.91
N THR A 225 -7.37 -1.69 -18.05
CA THR A 225 -8.65 -2.00 -17.41
C THR A 225 -8.83 -1.31 -16.07
N SER A 226 -7.85 -0.50 -15.62
CA SER A 226 -7.89 0.28 -14.39
C SER A 226 -7.63 1.76 -14.64
N VAL A 227 -7.92 2.57 -13.63
CA VAL A 227 -7.63 4.00 -13.58
C VAL A 227 -7.03 4.37 -12.23
N ARG A 228 -6.38 5.53 -12.18
CA ARG A 228 -5.87 6.10 -10.93
C ARG A 228 -7.02 6.47 -9.99
N ILE A 229 -6.78 6.31 -8.68
CA ILE A 229 -7.67 6.83 -7.66
C ILE A 229 -7.88 8.34 -7.85
N LYS A 230 -9.11 8.79 -7.65
CA LYS A 230 -9.46 10.21 -7.72
C LYS A 230 -9.35 10.86 -6.33
N SER A 231 -9.24 12.19 -6.30
CA SER A 231 -9.18 12.97 -5.04
C SER A 231 -10.46 12.92 -4.21
N ILE A 232 -11.57 12.43 -4.77
CA ILE A 232 -12.81 12.18 -4.06
C ILE A 232 -13.08 10.67 -4.10
N ILE A 233 -13.15 10.06 -2.92
CA ILE A 233 -13.51 8.65 -2.73
C ILE A 233 -14.95 8.59 -2.25
N SER A 234 -15.85 8.21 -3.16
CA SER A 234 -17.27 8.01 -2.89
C SER A 234 -17.66 6.55 -2.91
N ASN A 235 -18.74 6.24 -2.21
CA ASN A 235 -19.30 4.89 -2.17
C ASN A 235 -19.96 4.54 -3.49
N ARG A 236 -19.59 3.41 -4.11
CA ARG A 236 -20.16 2.98 -5.38
C ARG A 236 -20.05 1.48 -5.58
N LYS A 237 -21.00 0.94 -6.36
CA LYS A 237 -21.00 -0.46 -6.82
C LYS A 237 -21.19 -0.49 -8.34
N TYR A 238 -20.40 -1.30 -9.04
CA TYR A 238 -20.49 -1.48 -10.47
C TYR A 238 -19.87 -2.81 -10.90
N LYS A 239 -20.13 -3.21 -12.15
CA LYS A 239 -19.44 -4.35 -12.76
C LYS A 239 -18.13 -3.86 -13.35
N ALA A 240 -17.03 -4.45 -12.93
CA ALA A 240 -15.68 -4.11 -13.38
C ALA A 240 -15.05 -5.30 -14.13
N VAL A 241 -13.93 -5.05 -14.79
CA VAL A 241 -13.07 -6.08 -15.35
C VAL A 241 -11.77 -6.14 -14.57
N VAL A 242 -11.47 -7.32 -14.03
CA VAL A 242 -10.23 -7.64 -13.33
C VAL A 242 -9.70 -8.96 -13.89
N ASP A 243 -8.45 -9.01 -14.30
CA ASP A 243 -7.82 -10.19 -14.91
C ASP A 243 -8.67 -10.80 -16.04
N ASN A 244 -9.14 -9.95 -16.93
CA ASN A 244 -10.00 -10.29 -18.07
C ASN A 244 -11.36 -10.94 -17.70
N LYS A 245 -11.80 -10.79 -16.43
CA LYS A 245 -13.09 -11.33 -15.94
C LYS A 245 -13.99 -10.22 -15.42
N LYS A 246 -15.29 -10.35 -15.69
CA LYS A 246 -16.30 -9.45 -15.11
C LYS A 246 -16.55 -9.80 -13.66
N VAL A 247 -16.34 -8.85 -12.77
CA VAL A 247 -16.54 -8.97 -11.32
C VAL A 247 -17.46 -7.87 -10.80
N ASN A 248 -18.15 -8.11 -9.70
CA ASN A 248 -18.82 -7.04 -8.96
C ASN A 248 -17.76 -6.32 -8.12
N PHE A 249 -17.58 -5.03 -8.37
CA PHE A 249 -16.63 -4.19 -7.64
C PHE A 249 -17.38 -3.19 -6.78
N GLU A 250 -16.93 -3.04 -5.54
CA GLU A 250 -17.52 -2.13 -4.57
C GLU A 250 -16.46 -1.28 -3.91
N ILE A 251 -16.69 0.02 -3.86
CA ILE A 251 -16.01 0.93 -2.96
C ILE A 251 -16.99 1.26 -1.85
N ASP A 252 -16.73 0.75 -0.65
CA ASP A 252 -17.47 1.10 0.57
C ASP A 252 -16.46 1.63 1.60
N VAL A 253 -16.63 2.90 1.97
CA VAL A 253 -15.79 3.60 2.95
C VAL A 253 -16.61 4.17 4.11
N LYS A 254 -17.88 3.72 4.24
CA LYS A 254 -18.80 4.23 5.26
C LYS A 254 -18.43 3.77 6.67
N THR A 255 -18.49 4.68 7.63
CA THR A 255 -18.35 4.36 9.05
C THR A 255 -19.46 3.43 9.55
N THR A 256 -20.69 3.53 8.98
CA THR A 256 -21.82 2.65 9.35
C THR A 256 -21.55 1.19 8.97
N SER A 257 -20.97 0.94 7.77
CA SER A 257 -20.56 -0.40 7.35
C SER A 257 -19.46 -0.96 8.26
N ALA A 258 -18.45 -0.13 8.59
CA ALA A 258 -17.37 -0.49 9.51
C ALA A 258 -17.89 -0.87 10.91
N LYS A 259 -18.89 -0.14 11.43
CA LYS A 259 -19.56 -0.51 12.69
C LYS A 259 -20.28 -1.85 12.59
N SER A 260 -20.97 -2.09 11.49
CA SER A 260 -21.69 -3.35 11.24
C SER A 260 -20.73 -4.52 11.14
N GLU A 261 -19.61 -4.34 10.46
CA GLU A 261 -18.53 -5.33 10.36
C GLU A 261 -17.97 -5.65 11.76
N LEU A 262 -17.64 -4.63 12.54
CA LEU A 262 -17.08 -4.82 13.88
C LEU A 262 -18.08 -5.53 14.82
N LYS A 263 -19.37 -5.18 14.76
CA LYS A 263 -20.43 -5.90 15.49
C LYS A 263 -20.46 -7.40 15.13
N ASN A 264 -20.35 -7.71 13.84
CA ASN A 264 -20.33 -9.10 13.38
C ASN A 264 -19.09 -9.85 13.88
N ILE A 265 -17.90 -9.23 13.83
CA ILE A 265 -16.65 -9.82 14.33
C ILE A 265 -16.76 -10.17 15.83
N PHE A 266 -17.40 -9.31 16.62
CA PHE A 266 -17.56 -9.51 18.07
C PHE A 266 -18.79 -10.33 18.44
N GLY A 267 -19.76 -10.48 17.54
CA GLY A 267 -21.03 -11.14 17.82
C GLY A 267 -21.89 -10.35 18.80
N VAL A 268 -21.92 -9.01 18.67
CA VAL A 268 -22.61 -8.09 19.60
C VAL A 268 -23.57 -7.16 18.85
N GLU A 269 -24.60 -6.67 19.56
CA GLU A 269 -25.57 -5.74 18.97
C GLU A 269 -25.05 -4.29 18.88
N LYS A 270 -24.22 -3.88 19.83
CA LYS A 270 -23.61 -2.55 19.86
C LYS A 270 -22.12 -2.64 19.50
N SER A 271 -21.67 -1.76 18.61
CA SER A 271 -20.25 -1.72 18.24
C SER A 271 -19.37 -1.40 19.46
N PRO A 272 -18.32 -2.21 19.73
CA PRO A 272 -17.43 -1.96 20.86
C PRO A 272 -16.52 -0.73 20.65
N PHE A 273 -16.54 -0.14 19.45
CA PHE A 273 -15.79 1.07 19.11
C PHE A 273 -16.68 2.07 18.37
N SER A 274 -16.59 3.35 18.73
CA SER A 274 -17.53 4.37 18.26
C SER A 274 -17.40 4.72 16.79
N ASN A 275 -16.16 4.89 16.29
CA ASN A 275 -15.90 5.34 14.93
C ASN A 275 -14.76 4.52 14.26
N PRO A 276 -14.98 3.21 14.01
CA PRO A 276 -13.97 2.39 13.32
C PRO A 276 -13.79 2.90 11.89
N LYS A 277 -12.54 2.91 11.40
CA LYS A 277 -12.29 3.12 9.97
C LYS A 277 -12.81 1.92 9.19
N ASN A 278 -13.21 2.16 7.95
CA ASN A 278 -13.70 1.09 7.08
C ASN A 278 -12.53 0.27 6.52
N THR A 279 -12.65 -1.04 6.59
CA THR A 279 -11.66 -2.01 6.05
C THR A 279 -11.44 -1.79 4.55
N GLY A 280 -12.51 -1.46 3.80
CA GLY A 280 -12.46 -1.15 2.37
C GLY A 280 -11.58 0.06 2.04
N LEU A 281 -11.57 1.10 2.88
CA LEU A 281 -10.67 2.26 2.70
C LEU A 281 -9.20 1.83 2.83
N ILE A 282 -8.87 1.04 3.84
CA ILE A 282 -7.49 0.58 4.04
C ILE A 282 -7.06 -0.36 2.91
N LYS A 283 -7.92 -1.28 2.48
CA LYS A 283 -7.64 -2.15 1.31
C LYS A 283 -7.40 -1.33 0.04
N LEU A 284 -8.20 -0.28 -0.18
CA LEU A 284 -8.02 0.62 -1.31
C LEU A 284 -6.65 1.33 -1.27
N ILE A 285 -6.20 1.76 -0.07
CA ILE A 285 -4.86 2.35 0.14
C ILE A 285 -3.77 1.31 -0.15
N LEU A 286 -3.90 0.09 0.34
CA LEU A 286 -2.91 -0.98 0.14
C LEU A 286 -2.74 -1.34 -1.34
N THR A 287 -3.81 -1.27 -2.14
CA THR A 287 -3.76 -1.55 -3.59
C THR A 287 -3.11 -0.44 -4.42
N LEU A 288 -2.87 0.75 -3.84
CA LEU A 288 -2.09 1.81 -4.51
C LEU A 288 -0.60 1.46 -4.65
N ILE A 289 -0.11 0.56 -3.81
CA ILE A 289 1.30 0.18 -3.73
C ILE A 289 1.50 -1.14 -4.48
N GLU A 290 2.34 -1.14 -5.51
CA GLU A 290 2.63 -2.32 -6.33
C GLU A 290 3.31 -3.43 -5.53
N ASN A 291 4.25 -3.07 -4.65
CA ASN A 291 4.96 -4.03 -3.82
C ASN A 291 4.04 -4.62 -2.74
N LYS A 292 3.73 -5.90 -2.87
CA LYS A 292 2.89 -6.66 -1.92
C LYS A 292 3.67 -7.23 -0.73
N ASN A 293 4.99 -6.99 -0.65
CA ASN A 293 5.85 -7.38 0.47
C ASN A 293 6.33 -6.12 1.22
N ILE A 294 5.42 -5.49 1.95
CA ILE A 294 5.66 -4.26 2.71
C ILE A 294 5.36 -4.46 4.19
N THR A 295 5.96 -3.60 5.03
CA THR A 295 5.57 -3.47 6.44
C THR A 295 4.81 -2.16 6.61
N VAL A 296 3.64 -2.23 7.23
CA VAL A 296 2.79 -1.08 7.56
C VAL A 296 2.81 -0.87 9.06
N LEU A 297 3.19 0.34 9.47
CA LEU A 297 3.09 0.77 10.86
C LEU A 297 1.84 1.64 11.04
N ASP A 298 0.93 1.21 11.90
CA ASP A 298 -0.22 1.99 12.34
C ASP A 298 -0.06 2.31 13.83
N PHE A 299 0.42 3.52 14.12
CA PHE A 299 0.69 3.95 15.50
C PHE A 299 -0.49 4.67 16.17
N PHE A 300 -1.66 4.61 15.53
CA PHE A 300 -2.96 4.97 16.09
C PHE A 300 -3.98 3.88 15.79
N ALA A 301 -3.64 2.63 16.09
CA ALA A 301 -4.35 1.43 15.66
C ALA A 301 -5.86 1.42 15.97
N GLY A 302 -6.29 2.13 17.01
CA GLY A 302 -7.70 2.23 17.38
C GLY A 302 -8.38 0.86 17.45
N SER A 303 -9.33 0.60 16.56
CA SER A 303 -10.04 -0.68 16.52
C SER A 303 -9.30 -1.81 15.77
N GLY A 304 -8.06 -1.62 15.30
CA GLY A 304 -7.28 -2.65 14.60
C GLY A 304 -7.71 -2.90 13.14
N THR A 305 -8.34 -1.93 12.50
CA THR A 305 -8.83 -2.06 11.10
C THR A 305 -7.71 -2.37 10.12
N THR A 306 -6.54 -1.76 10.31
CA THR A 306 -5.38 -1.94 9.43
C THR A 306 -4.92 -3.40 9.38
N ALA A 307 -4.83 -4.08 10.52
CA ALA A 307 -4.44 -5.50 10.54
C ALA A 307 -5.45 -6.38 9.81
N GLN A 308 -6.74 -6.21 10.05
CA GLN A 308 -7.78 -6.98 9.34
C GLN A 308 -7.69 -6.74 7.83
N ALA A 309 -7.63 -5.47 7.39
CA ALA A 309 -7.54 -5.14 5.98
C ALA A 309 -6.33 -5.80 5.31
N MET A 310 -5.19 -5.83 5.99
CA MET A 310 -3.96 -6.45 5.46
C MET A 310 -4.06 -7.98 5.38
N LEU A 311 -4.62 -8.63 6.40
CA LEU A 311 -4.84 -10.08 6.39
C LEU A 311 -5.77 -10.48 5.24
N GLU A 312 -6.88 -9.76 5.08
CA GLU A 312 -7.82 -9.99 3.98
C GLU A 312 -7.18 -9.73 2.61
N GLN A 313 -6.46 -8.61 2.46
CA GLN A 313 -5.81 -8.26 1.20
C GLN A 313 -4.73 -9.28 0.81
N ASN A 314 -3.93 -9.78 1.78
CA ASN A 314 -2.95 -10.84 1.53
C ASN A 314 -3.62 -12.14 1.06
N ARG A 315 -4.75 -12.51 1.66
CA ARG A 315 -5.53 -13.67 1.22
C ARG A 315 -6.09 -13.50 -0.20
N GLU A 316 -6.53 -12.30 -0.54
CA GLU A 316 -7.17 -12.01 -1.84
C GLU A 316 -6.16 -11.95 -3.00
N ASP A 317 -4.97 -11.37 -2.76
CA ASP A 317 -4.01 -11.11 -3.83
C ASP A 317 -2.67 -11.86 -3.69
N GLY A 318 -2.58 -12.79 -2.72
CA GLY A 318 -1.38 -13.59 -2.45
C GLY A 318 -0.20 -12.77 -1.92
N GLY A 319 -0.44 -11.57 -1.39
CA GLY A 319 0.59 -10.70 -0.83
C GLY A 319 1.17 -11.20 0.50
N ASN A 320 2.31 -10.63 0.88
CA ASN A 320 3.00 -10.89 2.14
C ASN A 320 3.24 -9.58 2.90
N ARG A 321 2.17 -8.80 3.08
CA ARG A 321 2.22 -7.57 3.87
C ARG A 321 2.26 -7.90 5.35
N ARG A 322 3.06 -7.16 6.10
CA ARG A 322 3.20 -7.28 7.55
C ARG A 322 2.75 -6.00 8.23
N PHE A 323 2.17 -6.12 9.42
CA PHE A 323 1.70 -4.97 10.18
C PHE A 323 2.38 -4.88 11.55
N ILE A 324 2.53 -3.65 12.01
CA ILE A 324 2.87 -3.29 13.38
C ILE A 324 1.78 -2.32 13.83
N LEU A 325 1.06 -2.67 14.90
CA LEU A 325 0.02 -1.83 15.47
C LEU A 325 0.48 -1.30 16.83
N CYS A 326 0.36 0.01 17.04
CA CYS A 326 0.62 0.62 18.33
C CYS A 326 -0.62 1.36 18.83
N THR A 327 -0.93 1.23 20.11
CA THR A 327 -1.99 1.99 20.79
C THR A 327 -1.57 2.21 22.24
N ASN A 328 -2.05 3.32 22.83
CA ASN A 328 -1.78 3.65 24.23
C ASN A 328 -2.63 2.86 25.22
N ASN A 329 -3.46 1.95 24.74
CA ASN A 329 -4.40 1.15 25.54
C ASN A 329 -5.36 1.96 26.41
N GLU A 330 -5.64 3.21 26.06
CA GLU A 330 -6.59 4.04 26.76
C GLU A 330 -8.00 3.40 26.76
N ASN A 331 -8.65 3.32 27.92
CA ASN A 331 -9.88 2.59 28.15
C ASN A 331 -9.81 1.10 27.74
N ASP A 332 -8.66 0.46 27.91
CA ASP A 332 -8.41 -0.93 27.57
C ASP A 332 -8.68 -1.27 26.10
N ILE A 333 -8.56 -0.30 25.20
CA ILE A 333 -8.90 -0.45 23.77
C ILE A 333 -8.11 -1.57 23.10
N CYS A 334 -6.84 -1.73 23.47
CA CYS A 334 -6.00 -2.80 22.90
C CYS A 334 -6.53 -4.17 23.29
N GLU A 335 -6.78 -4.35 24.58
CA GLU A 335 -7.18 -5.65 25.16
C GLU A 335 -8.64 -5.98 24.89
N SER A 336 -9.52 -4.97 24.84
CA SER A 336 -10.96 -5.14 24.66
C SER A 336 -11.42 -5.11 23.19
N VAL A 337 -10.67 -4.45 22.30
CA VAL A 337 -11.10 -4.25 20.90
C VAL A 337 -10.02 -4.64 19.90
N THR A 338 -8.82 -4.02 19.95
CA THR A 338 -7.81 -4.16 18.88
C THR A 338 -7.32 -5.60 18.76
N TYR A 339 -6.81 -6.16 19.85
CA TYR A 339 -6.30 -7.52 19.89
C TYR A 339 -7.38 -8.59 19.65
N PRO A 340 -8.57 -8.53 20.29
CA PRO A 340 -9.65 -9.48 20.02
C PRO A 340 -10.13 -9.46 18.57
N ARG A 341 -10.22 -8.26 17.93
CA ARG A 341 -10.57 -8.16 16.51
C ARG A 341 -9.58 -8.93 15.64
N VAL A 342 -8.30 -8.65 15.79
CA VAL A 342 -7.24 -9.28 14.98
C VAL A 342 -7.22 -10.79 15.23
N LYS A 343 -7.31 -11.21 16.50
CA LYS A 343 -7.36 -12.63 16.89
C LYS A 343 -8.58 -13.33 16.27
N THR A 344 -9.77 -12.70 16.29
CA THR A 344 -10.98 -13.26 15.68
C THR A 344 -10.82 -13.45 14.18
N VAL A 345 -10.23 -12.48 13.47
CA VAL A 345 -9.97 -12.58 12.03
C VAL A 345 -9.02 -13.73 11.72
N ILE A 346 -7.97 -13.90 12.52
CA ILE A 346 -6.97 -14.97 12.34
C ILE A 346 -7.56 -16.35 12.65
N THR A 347 -8.24 -16.49 13.77
CA THR A 347 -8.71 -17.80 14.26
C THR A 347 -10.07 -18.20 13.71
N GLY A 348 -10.87 -17.25 13.25
CA GLY A 348 -12.27 -17.46 12.90
C GLY A 348 -13.21 -17.63 14.11
N ILE A 349 -12.70 -17.45 15.33
CA ILE A 349 -13.46 -17.64 16.59
C ILE A 349 -13.65 -16.30 17.29
N ARG A 350 -14.89 -15.97 17.60
CA ARG A 350 -15.26 -14.74 18.34
C ARG A 350 -14.79 -14.78 19.79
N PRO A 351 -14.71 -13.65 20.48
CA PRO A 351 -14.36 -13.63 21.90
C PRO A 351 -15.31 -14.44 22.79
N ASN A 352 -16.56 -14.61 22.40
CA ASN A 352 -17.54 -15.44 23.10
C ASN A 352 -17.48 -16.94 22.74
N GLY A 353 -16.48 -17.38 21.97
CA GLY A 353 -16.27 -18.76 21.54
C GLY A 353 -17.08 -19.20 20.32
N SER A 354 -18.02 -18.40 19.80
CA SER A 354 -18.79 -18.75 18.60
C SER A 354 -17.97 -18.61 17.31
N LYS A 355 -18.33 -19.37 16.27
CA LYS A 355 -17.67 -19.28 14.96
C LYS A 355 -18.01 -17.95 14.28
N TYR A 356 -16.99 -17.23 13.80
CA TYR A 356 -17.09 -16.06 12.96
C TYR A 356 -16.89 -16.41 11.48
N SER A 357 -15.81 -17.11 11.17
CA SER A 357 -15.39 -17.49 9.81
C SER A 357 -14.49 -18.73 9.86
N ASP A 358 -13.89 -19.10 8.74
CA ASP A 358 -12.84 -20.15 8.70
C ASP A 358 -11.45 -19.60 9.15
N GLY A 359 -11.37 -18.31 9.47
CA GLY A 359 -10.14 -17.64 9.83
C GLY A 359 -9.21 -17.32 8.67
N ILE A 360 -8.20 -16.53 8.94
CA ILE A 360 -7.10 -16.23 8.03
C ILE A 360 -5.81 -16.56 8.77
N PRO A 361 -5.20 -17.73 8.54
CA PRO A 361 -4.01 -18.16 9.28
C PRO A 361 -2.89 -17.13 9.19
N ALA A 362 -2.41 -16.65 10.31
CA ALA A 362 -1.30 -15.72 10.43
C ALA A 362 -0.64 -15.82 11.80
N ASN A 363 0.61 -15.34 11.89
CA ASN A 363 1.28 -15.18 13.18
C ASN A 363 0.94 -13.82 13.76
N LEU A 364 0.59 -13.79 15.04
CA LEU A 364 0.34 -12.58 15.81
C LEU A 364 1.13 -12.64 17.10
N LYS A 365 1.96 -11.62 17.36
CA LYS A 365 2.58 -11.38 18.66
C LYS A 365 1.96 -10.15 19.28
N TYR A 366 1.71 -10.23 20.57
CA TYR A 366 1.23 -9.12 21.39
C TYR A 366 2.30 -8.75 22.40
N TYR A 367 2.62 -7.48 22.46
CA TYR A 367 3.56 -6.90 23.41
C TYR A 367 2.87 -5.81 24.22
N LYS A 368 3.27 -5.71 25.46
CA LYS A 368 2.90 -4.60 26.36
C LYS A 368 4.18 -3.87 26.73
N THR A 369 4.16 -2.55 26.57
CA THR A 369 5.29 -1.73 27.04
C THR A 369 5.27 -1.65 28.55
N ASP A 370 6.43 -1.73 29.16
CA ASP A 370 6.64 -1.50 30.58
C ASP A 370 7.70 -0.41 30.77
N PHE A 371 7.84 0.09 31.97
CA PHE A 371 8.79 1.12 32.32
C PHE A 371 9.70 0.61 33.42
N ILE A 372 11.00 0.70 33.17
CA ILE A 372 12.02 0.50 34.17
C ILE A 372 12.46 1.89 34.62
N ALA A 373 12.40 2.17 35.93
CA ALA A 373 12.81 3.47 36.46
C ALA A 373 14.32 3.64 36.29
N LYS A 374 14.78 4.84 35.92
CA LYS A 374 16.21 5.11 35.72
C LYS A 374 17.04 4.97 36.99
N ASP A 375 16.42 5.18 38.15
CA ASP A 375 17.01 5.04 39.50
C ASP A 375 16.91 3.61 40.04
N THR A 376 16.61 2.63 39.20
CA THR A 376 16.56 1.21 39.57
C THR A 376 17.98 0.75 39.97
N GLU A 377 18.12 0.20 41.15
CA GLU A 377 19.36 -0.45 41.56
C GLU A 377 19.63 -1.64 40.61
N TYR A 378 20.83 -1.70 40.01
CA TYR A 378 21.20 -2.68 38.97
C TYR A 378 20.35 -2.55 37.71
N LEU A 379 20.34 -1.36 37.11
CA LEU A 379 19.56 -1.06 35.90
C LEU A 379 19.90 -2.02 34.76
N SER A 380 21.15 -2.38 34.53
CA SER A 380 21.62 -3.34 33.52
C SER A 380 20.94 -4.71 33.66
N ASP A 381 20.89 -5.23 34.90
CA ASP A 381 20.25 -6.52 35.16
C ASP A 381 18.76 -6.49 34.91
N ALA A 382 18.09 -5.39 35.27
CA ALA A 382 16.66 -5.21 34.99
C ALA A 382 16.37 -5.11 33.48
N LEU A 383 17.21 -4.46 32.70
CA LEU A 383 17.11 -4.37 31.25
C LEU A 383 17.41 -5.71 30.57
N LEU A 384 18.42 -6.47 31.06
CA LEU A 384 18.76 -7.79 30.53
C LEU A 384 17.62 -8.80 30.63
N GLN A 385 16.76 -8.70 31.64
CA GLN A 385 15.58 -9.55 31.76
C GLN A 385 14.61 -9.39 30.58
N HIS A 386 14.65 -8.24 29.89
CA HIS A 386 13.78 -7.95 28.74
C HIS A 386 14.47 -8.10 27.37
N ILE A 387 15.74 -8.53 27.35
CA ILE A 387 16.46 -8.67 26.09
C ILE A 387 15.87 -9.73 25.16
N ALA A 388 15.27 -10.77 25.73
CA ALA A 388 14.59 -11.81 24.99
C ALA A 388 13.42 -11.26 24.13
N GLU A 389 12.65 -10.32 24.69
CA GLU A 389 11.55 -9.66 23.99
C GLU A 389 12.08 -8.80 22.85
N MET A 390 13.18 -8.10 23.03
CA MET A 390 13.81 -7.28 21.99
C MET A 390 14.30 -8.13 20.81
N ILE A 391 15.00 -9.22 21.09
CA ILE A 391 15.43 -10.20 20.08
C ILE A 391 14.22 -10.77 19.31
N GLN A 392 13.19 -11.17 20.04
CA GLN A 392 11.99 -11.73 19.44
C GLN A 392 11.26 -10.71 18.55
N LEU A 393 11.19 -9.46 18.97
CA LEU A 393 10.55 -8.38 18.22
C LEU A 393 11.31 -8.08 16.92
N GLU A 394 12.63 -7.93 17.00
CA GLU A 394 13.46 -7.60 15.85
C GLU A 394 13.48 -8.72 14.82
N ASN A 395 13.62 -9.97 15.26
CA ASN A 395 13.82 -11.11 14.37
C ASN A 395 12.51 -11.82 13.98
N GLY A 396 11.37 -11.44 14.58
CA GLY A 396 10.07 -12.06 14.31
C GLY A 396 10.00 -13.53 14.70
N ILE A 397 10.77 -13.97 15.72
CA ILE A 397 10.88 -15.35 16.19
C ILE A 397 10.28 -15.50 17.59
N LYS A 398 10.23 -16.73 18.07
CA LYS A 398 10.00 -17.06 19.46
C LYS A 398 11.23 -17.78 20.01
N LEU A 399 11.87 -17.20 21.01
CA LEU A 399 12.91 -17.86 21.80
C LEU A 399 12.24 -18.95 22.62
N ASP A 400 12.28 -20.19 22.12
CA ASP A 400 11.59 -21.35 22.73
C ASP A 400 12.56 -22.24 23.51
N GLY A 401 13.84 -21.89 23.56
CA GLY A 401 14.87 -22.69 24.22
C GLY A 401 15.10 -24.06 23.57
N LYS A 402 14.62 -24.27 22.33
CA LYS A 402 14.79 -25.50 21.56
C LYS A 402 15.27 -25.25 20.13
N ARG A 403 14.51 -24.45 19.38
CA ARG A 403 14.83 -24.08 17.99
C ARG A 403 15.59 -22.76 17.90
N TYR A 404 15.31 -21.86 18.82
CA TYR A 404 15.95 -20.57 18.93
C TYR A 404 16.48 -20.43 20.34
N LEU A 405 17.81 -20.48 20.47
CA LEU A 405 18.50 -20.43 21.74
C LEU A 405 19.01 -19.02 22.01
N MET A 406 19.07 -18.63 23.27
CA MET A 406 19.69 -17.38 23.71
C MET A 406 20.75 -17.74 24.76
N ILE A 407 21.96 -17.25 24.58
CA ILE A 407 23.12 -17.50 25.44
C ILE A 407 23.67 -16.16 25.88
N LEU A 408 23.56 -15.87 27.17
CA LEU A 408 24.01 -14.60 27.77
C LEU A 408 25.27 -14.75 28.64
N THR A 409 25.58 -15.96 29.12
CA THR A 409 26.71 -16.24 29.99
C THR A 409 27.52 -17.46 29.52
N ASP A 410 28.78 -17.57 29.96
CA ASP A 410 29.65 -18.69 29.66
C ASP A 410 29.06 -20.01 30.21
N GLU A 411 28.44 -19.97 31.42
CA GLU A 411 27.80 -21.15 32.02
C GLU A 411 26.63 -21.66 31.19
N GLN A 412 25.87 -20.77 30.55
CA GLN A 412 24.80 -21.18 29.63
C GLN A 412 25.37 -21.83 28.38
N ALA A 413 26.50 -21.32 27.85
CA ALA A 413 27.19 -21.95 26.73
C ALA A 413 27.71 -23.34 27.07
N ASP A 414 28.25 -23.52 28.28
CA ASP A 414 28.73 -24.81 28.80
C ASP A 414 27.58 -25.81 28.98
N ASP A 415 26.46 -25.38 29.55
CA ASP A 415 25.29 -26.26 29.76
C ASP A 415 24.71 -26.70 28.41
N ILE A 416 24.47 -25.78 27.49
CA ILE A 416 23.92 -26.10 26.17
C ILE A 416 24.86 -27.02 25.37
N SER A 417 26.17 -26.76 25.39
CA SER A 417 27.14 -27.57 24.66
C SER A 417 27.27 -28.99 25.24
N SER A 418 27.22 -29.09 26.57
CA SER A 418 27.26 -30.39 27.26
C SER A 418 26.05 -31.26 27.03
N HIS A 419 24.90 -30.66 26.71
CA HIS A 419 23.64 -31.36 26.46
C HIS A 419 23.17 -31.22 25.02
N TRP A 420 24.08 -31.01 24.06
CA TRP A 420 23.75 -30.68 22.67
C TRP A 420 22.79 -31.68 22.00
N ASP A 421 22.87 -32.96 22.37
CA ASP A 421 21.97 -34.00 21.83
C ASP A 421 20.48 -33.74 22.14
N GLN A 422 20.17 -32.87 23.09
CA GLN A 422 18.81 -32.46 23.43
C GLN A 422 18.25 -31.37 22.52
N TYR A 423 19.09 -30.83 21.62
CA TYR A 423 18.76 -29.70 20.70
C TYR A 423 18.85 -30.11 19.23
N PRO A 424 18.12 -31.12 18.75
CA PRO A 424 18.26 -31.65 17.38
C PRO A 424 17.78 -30.66 16.28
N ASP A 425 16.92 -29.69 16.64
CA ASP A 425 16.23 -28.82 15.68
C ASP A 425 16.61 -27.33 15.82
N VAL A 426 17.80 -27.02 16.33
CA VAL A 426 18.26 -25.62 16.49
C VAL A 426 18.38 -24.94 15.13
N LYS A 427 17.73 -23.79 15.01
CA LYS A 427 17.71 -22.97 13.79
C LYS A 427 18.60 -21.74 13.90
N ALA A 428 18.77 -21.18 15.09
CA ALA A 428 19.66 -20.08 15.34
C ALA A 428 20.00 -19.95 16.82
N ILE A 429 21.18 -19.38 17.09
CA ILE A 429 21.66 -19.03 18.42
C ILE A 429 21.83 -17.53 18.49
N TYR A 430 21.28 -16.91 19.53
CA TYR A 430 21.48 -15.49 19.85
C TYR A 430 22.47 -15.42 21.03
N LEU A 431 23.67 -14.94 20.73
CA LEU A 431 24.83 -14.98 21.60
C LEU A 431 25.19 -13.57 22.09
N SER A 432 25.34 -13.40 23.40
CA SER A 432 25.93 -12.16 23.93
C SER A 432 27.40 -12.04 23.49
N LYS A 433 27.85 -10.84 23.14
CA LYS A 433 29.23 -10.58 22.78
C LYS A 433 30.22 -10.85 23.94
N ASN A 434 29.73 -10.84 25.17
CA ASN A 434 30.53 -11.06 26.38
C ASN A 434 30.78 -12.53 26.68
N VAL A 435 30.12 -13.44 25.98
CA VAL A 435 30.33 -14.88 26.13
C VAL A 435 31.59 -15.31 25.38
N LEU A 436 32.49 -15.94 26.04
CA LEU A 436 33.75 -16.46 25.50
C LEU A 436 33.57 -17.95 25.19
N LEU A 437 33.29 -18.27 23.91
CA LEU A 437 33.19 -19.65 23.47
C LEU A 437 34.54 -20.36 23.46
N THR A 438 34.57 -21.60 23.88
CA THR A 438 35.72 -22.50 23.68
C THR A 438 35.80 -22.95 22.20
N THR A 439 36.95 -23.41 21.74
CA THR A 439 37.12 -23.93 20.38
C THR A 439 36.15 -25.08 20.04
N ASP A 440 35.83 -25.94 21.02
CA ASP A 440 34.86 -27.02 20.87
C ASP A 440 33.44 -26.50 20.69
N GLN A 441 33.06 -25.47 21.45
CA GLN A 441 31.75 -24.80 21.30
C GLN A 441 31.63 -24.05 19.99
N GLU A 442 32.68 -23.34 19.55
CA GLU A 442 32.71 -22.69 18.24
C GLU A 442 32.49 -23.73 17.10
N THR A 443 33.20 -24.85 17.17
CA THR A 443 33.06 -25.94 16.19
C THR A 443 31.66 -26.55 16.21
N LEU A 444 31.06 -26.69 17.39
CA LEU A 444 29.72 -27.24 17.59
C LEU A 444 28.66 -26.31 16.98
N PHE A 445 28.79 -24.99 17.17
CA PHE A 445 27.85 -23.98 16.72
C PHE A 445 28.08 -23.54 15.26
N GLU A 446 29.23 -23.84 14.64
CA GLU A 446 29.61 -23.37 13.29
C GLU A 446 28.55 -23.70 12.21
N LYS A 447 27.82 -24.79 12.40
CA LYS A 447 26.80 -25.25 11.45
C LYS A 447 25.44 -24.55 11.58
N ILE A 448 25.31 -23.68 12.57
CA ILE A 448 24.06 -23.01 12.92
C ILE A 448 24.28 -21.50 12.84
N PRO A 449 23.33 -20.74 12.29
CA PRO A 449 23.41 -19.29 12.31
C PRO A 449 23.55 -18.77 13.74
N VAL A 450 24.70 -18.14 14.05
CA VAL A 450 24.93 -17.45 15.31
C VAL A 450 24.76 -15.95 15.07
N HIS A 451 23.85 -15.33 15.82
CA HIS A 451 23.59 -13.91 15.79
C HIS A 451 24.11 -13.29 17.08
N ILE A 452 25.07 -12.38 16.96
CA ILE A 452 25.50 -11.61 18.12
C ILE A 452 24.38 -10.65 18.51
N ILE A 453 24.03 -10.65 19.81
CA ILE A 453 23.01 -9.76 20.36
C ILE A 453 23.54 -8.32 20.24
N PRO A 454 22.80 -7.40 19.58
CA PRO A 454 23.28 -6.06 19.34
C PRO A 454 23.48 -5.23 20.61
N ASP A 455 24.59 -4.52 20.69
CA ASP A 455 24.89 -3.61 21.80
C ASP A 455 23.94 -2.44 21.93
N TYR A 456 23.28 -2.08 20.80
CA TYR A 456 22.40 -0.92 20.80
C TYR A 456 21.08 -1.14 21.54
N TYR A 457 20.77 -2.39 21.95
CA TYR A 457 19.68 -2.58 22.89
C TYR A 457 20.03 -1.91 24.21
N PHE A 458 19.27 -0.85 24.56
CA PHE A 458 19.44 -0.07 25.77
C PHE A 458 20.76 0.70 25.88
N ASP A 459 21.55 0.83 24.80
CA ASP A 459 22.85 1.53 24.82
C ASP A 459 22.74 2.98 25.32
N PHE A 460 21.67 3.67 24.97
CA PHE A 460 21.44 5.04 25.40
C PHE A 460 21.20 5.11 26.92
N GLU A 461 20.33 4.27 27.44
CA GLU A 461 19.96 4.21 28.85
C GLU A 461 21.13 3.82 29.72
N LEU A 462 21.90 2.83 29.30
CA LEU A 462 23.08 2.37 30.04
C LEU A 462 24.19 3.42 30.07
N ARG A 463 24.42 4.12 28.95
CA ARG A 463 25.43 5.20 28.90
C ARG A 463 25.09 6.40 29.79
N GLU A 464 23.78 6.75 29.86
CA GLU A 464 23.36 7.83 30.79
C GLU A 464 23.65 7.51 32.24
N GLU A 465 23.62 6.25 32.64
CA GLU A 465 23.94 5.79 34.01
C GLU A 465 25.41 5.38 34.19
N GLY A 466 26.24 5.53 33.15
CA GLY A 466 27.66 5.17 33.19
C GLY A 466 27.90 3.66 33.14
N GLU A 467 26.92 2.88 32.76
CA GLU A 467 26.99 1.43 32.61
C GLU A 467 27.25 1.04 31.14
N SER A 468 27.72 -0.17 30.93
CA SER A 468 27.88 -0.77 29.60
C SER A 468 27.52 -2.26 29.69
N TRP A 469 27.12 -2.81 28.57
CA TRP A 469 26.97 -4.26 28.45
C TRP A 469 28.27 -4.98 28.64
#